data_696c6c8784d0b692dcfa411855b253c1
#
_entry.id   696c6c8784d0b692dcfa411855b253c1
#
_cell.length_a   1.000
_cell.length_b   1.000
_cell.length_c   1.000
_cell.angle_alpha   90.00
_cell.angle_beta   90.00
_cell.angle_gamma   90.00
#
_symmetry.space_group_name_H-M   'P 1'
#
loop_
_entity.id
_entity.type
_entity.pdbx_description
1 polymer ?
#
loop_
_entity_poly.entity_id
_entity_poly.type
_entity_poly.pdbx_seq_one_letter_code
_entity_poly.pdbx_strand_id
1 'polypeptide(L)'
;GSEMCIRDSCKEKGVGFAVNTVFADGGKGAVELARLVAETIEKNPSKPLKFTYEESDSIRKKVRKIAEGIYGASSIVYTTLAEKKLKEIEKLGIAHFPVCIAKTQYSFSSDPKAYGVAKDFELKVRDIIINNGAEMIVVVMGEIMRMPGLPKEPQARHIDIVNGLIEGLS
;
A
#
# COMPACT_ATOMS: atom_id res chain seq x y z
N GLY A 1 17.71 -5.11 21.05
CA GLY A 1 17.35 -3.71 21.31
C GLY A 1 16.05 -3.29 20.63
N SER A 2 15.94 -3.44 19.32
CA SER A 2 14.75 -3.00 18.56
C SER A 2 13.47 -3.79 18.90
N GLU A 3 13.56 -5.09 19.10
CA GLU A 3 12.39 -5.92 19.45
C GLU A 3 11.76 -5.52 20.78
N MET A 4 12.57 -5.25 21.80
CA MET A 4 12.07 -4.77 23.10
C MET A 4 11.33 -3.46 22.97
N CYS A 5 11.85 -2.50 22.23
CA CYS A 5 11.20 -1.21 21.99
C CYS A 5 9.85 -1.37 21.26
N ILE A 6 9.78 -2.27 20.27
CA ILE A 6 8.52 -2.55 19.56
C ILE A 6 7.50 -3.19 20.49
N ARG A 7 7.91 -4.18 21.28
CA ARG A 7 7.08 -4.85 22.28
C ARG A 7 6.50 -3.87 23.32
N ASP A 8 7.36 -2.98 23.85
CA ASP A 8 6.95 -1.96 24.81
C ASP A 8 5.96 -0.97 24.19
N SER A 9 6.20 -0.53 22.97
CA SER A 9 5.30 0.35 22.24
C SER A 9 3.94 -0.30 21.95
N CYS A 10 3.92 -1.59 21.59
CA CYS A 10 2.68 -2.35 21.41
C CYS A 10 1.90 -2.47 22.74
N LYS A 11 2.60 -2.74 23.84
CA LYS A 11 2.01 -2.83 25.17
C LYS A 11 1.39 -1.49 25.61
N GLU A 12 2.12 -0.39 25.41
CA GLU A 12 1.65 0.97 25.70
C GLU A 12 0.37 1.30 24.91
N LYS A 13 0.29 0.86 23.67
CA LYS A 13 -0.87 1.08 22.79
C LYS A 13 -2.00 0.05 23.00
N GLY A 14 -1.83 -0.91 23.87
CA GLY A 14 -2.82 -1.96 24.15
C GLY A 14 -3.06 -2.90 22.96
N VAL A 15 -2.07 -3.07 22.08
CA VAL A 15 -2.14 -3.98 20.94
C VAL A 15 -1.27 -5.22 21.15
N GLY A 16 -1.68 -6.35 20.57
CA GLY A 16 -0.93 -7.59 20.65
C GLY A 16 0.41 -7.53 19.92
N PHE A 17 1.36 -8.33 20.36
CA PHE A 17 2.68 -8.46 19.75
C PHE A 17 3.09 -9.93 19.70
N ALA A 18 3.59 -10.40 18.58
CA ALA A 18 4.22 -11.71 18.44
C ALA A 18 5.43 -11.63 17.50
N VAL A 19 6.48 -12.35 17.83
CA VAL A 19 7.65 -12.49 16.95
C VAL A 19 7.31 -13.46 15.83
N ASN A 20 7.67 -13.10 14.61
CA ASN A 20 7.47 -13.93 13.42
C ASN A 20 8.82 -14.28 12.80
N THR A 21 9.18 -15.55 12.87
CA THR A 21 10.42 -16.09 12.29
C THR A 21 10.16 -17.00 11.09
N VAL A 22 9.03 -16.78 10.38
CA VAL A 22 8.60 -17.64 9.26
C VAL A 22 9.68 -17.79 8.17
N PHE A 23 10.51 -16.78 7.97
CA PHE A 23 11.59 -16.82 6.99
C PHE A 23 12.61 -17.91 7.31
N ALA A 24 13.01 -18.04 8.57
CA ALA A 24 13.99 -19.03 9.01
C ALA A 24 13.36 -20.38 9.36
N ASP A 25 12.18 -20.37 10.00
CA ASP A 25 11.59 -21.56 10.64
C ASP A 25 10.35 -22.08 9.91
N GLY A 26 9.99 -21.48 8.77
CA GLY A 26 8.77 -21.82 8.04
C GLY A 26 7.50 -21.61 8.88
N GLY A 27 6.48 -22.42 8.69
CA GLY A 27 5.19 -22.27 9.38
C GLY A 27 5.27 -22.30 10.91
N LYS A 28 6.26 -22.98 11.47
CA LYS A 28 6.47 -23.00 12.94
C LYS A 28 6.77 -21.62 13.50
N GLY A 29 7.52 -20.79 12.74
CA GLY A 29 7.86 -19.42 13.14
C GLY A 29 6.69 -18.44 13.15
N ALA A 30 5.53 -18.79 12.58
CA ALA A 30 4.32 -17.96 12.53
C ALA A 30 3.23 -18.39 13.52
N VAL A 31 3.38 -19.47 14.25
CA VAL A 31 2.31 -20.06 15.09
C VAL A 31 1.81 -19.08 16.16
N GLU A 32 2.71 -18.39 16.86
CA GLU A 32 2.35 -17.40 17.87
C GLU A 32 1.55 -16.25 17.27
N LEU A 33 1.99 -15.72 16.12
CA LEU A 33 1.28 -14.66 15.41
C LEU A 33 -0.10 -15.13 14.97
N ALA A 34 -0.21 -16.33 14.42
CA ALA A 34 -1.49 -16.89 13.98
C ALA A 34 -2.50 -17.05 15.13
N ARG A 35 -2.05 -17.54 16.29
CA ARG A 35 -2.89 -17.61 17.50
C ARG A 35 -3.35 -16.25 17.95
N LEU A 36 -2.44 -15.28 18.02
CA LEU A 36 -2.76 -13.91 18.43
C LEU A 36 -3.77 -13.26 17.49
N VAL A 37 -3.66 -13.48 16.19
CA VAL A 37 -4.64 -13.01 15.19
C VAL A 37 -6.00 -13.65 15.42
N ALA A 38 -6.08 -14.97 15.57
CA ALA A 38 -7.33 -15.68 15.82
C ALA A 38 -8.03 -15.17 17.10
N GLU A 39 -7.29 -15.09 18.22
CA GLU A 39 -7.82 -14.56 19.46
C GLU A 39 -8.29 -13.09 19.35
N THR A 40 -7.57 -12.27 18.58
CA THR A 40 -7.93 -10.87 18.38
C THR A 40 -9.24 -10.75 17.60
N ILE A 41 -9.45 -11.59 16.58
CA ILE A 41 -10.69 -11.63 15.80
C ILE A 41 -11.87 -12.08 16.68
N GLU A 42 -11.69 -13.10 17.49
CA GLU A 42 -12.73 -13.58 18.41
C GLU A 42 -13.14 -12.52 19.45
N LYS A 43 -12.14 -11.83 20.04
CA LYS A 43 -12.39 -10.79 21.07
C LYS A 43 -12.93 -9.49 20.48
N ASN A 44 -12.60 -9.19 19.21
CA ASN A 44 -12.96 -7.95 18.54
C ASN A 44 -13.63 -8.24 17.19
N PRO A 45 -14.91 -8.66 17.18
CA PRO A 45 -15.60 -8.94 15.93
C PRO A 45 -15.62 -7.71 15.03
N SER A 46 -15.50 -7.93 13.74
CA SER A 46 -15.46 -6.86 12.74
C SER A 46 -16.70 -5.98 12.82
N LYS A 47 -16.48 -4.68 12.88
CA LYS A 47 -17.55 -3.69 12.68
C LYS A 47 -17.93 -3.63 11.21
N PRO A 48 -19.14 -3.13 10.87
CA PRO A 48 -19.50 -2.88 9.48
C PRO A 48 -18.44 -2.06 8.75
N LEU A 49 -18.15 -2.42 7.51
CA LEU A 49 -17.16 -1.73 6.69
C LEU A 49 -17.56 -0.26 6.51
N LYS A 50 -16.61 0.62 6.73
CA LYS A 50 -16.71 2.04 6.43
C LYS A 50 -15.74 2.34 5.30
N PHE A 51 -16.29 2.56 4.10
CA PHE A 51 -15.47 2.90 2.95
C PHE A 51 -14.94 4.35 3.03
N THR A 52 -13.77 4.58 2.45
CA THR A 52 -13.14 5.91 2.41
C THR A 52 -13.90 6.87 1.51
N TYR A 53 -14.56 6.37 0.48
CA TYR A 53 -15.36 7.13 -0.48
C TYR A 53 -16.59 6.33 -0.93
N GLU A 54 -17.54 7.03 -1.53
CA GLU A 54 -18.73 6.42 -2.11
C GLU A 54 -18.50 6.10 -3.59
N GLU A 55 -19.14 5.06 -4.10
CA GLU A 55 -19.08 4.68 -5.52
C GLU A 55 -19.52 5.83 -6.43
N SER A 56 -20.56 6.58 -6.03
CA SER A 56 -21.11 7.74 -6.74
C SER A 56 -20.22 8.99 -6.71
N ASP A 57 -19.15 8.99 -5.91
CA ASP A 57 -18.22 10.13 -5.90
C ASP A 57 -17.48 10.24 -7.24
N SER A 58 -17.26 11.48 -7.71
CA SER A 58 -16.38 11.69 -8.86
C SER A 58 -14.95 11.22 -8.59
N ILE A 59 -14.18 10.89 -9.63
CA ILE A 59 -12.78 10.44 -9.46
C ILE A 59 -11.97 11.43 -8.63
N ARG A 60 -12.12 12.73 -8.87
CA ARG A 60 -11.44 13.77 -8.08
C ARG A 60 -11.80 13.70 -6.59
N LYS A 61 -13.07 13.46 -6.29
CA LYS A 61 -13.55 13.37 -4.90
C LYS A 61 -13.04 12.09 -4.23
N LYS A 62 -13.01 10.97 -4.94
CA LYS A 62 -12.42 9.72 -4.47
C LYS A 62 -10.93 9.90 -4.15
N VAL A 63 -10.17 10.48 -5.09
CA VAL A 63 -8.74 10.79 -4.91
C VAL A 63 -8.50 11.69 -3.72
N ARG A 64 -9.30 12.75 -3.56
CA ARG A 64 -9.20 13.68 -2.44
C ARG A 64 -9.43 12.98 -1.10
N LYS A 65 -10.51 12.22 -0.98
CA LYS A 65 -10.83 11.49 0.26
C LYS A 65 -9.71 10.53 0.68
N ILE A 66 -9.06 9.86 -0.29
CA ILE A 66 -7.91 8.99 -0.02
C ILE A 66 -6.68 9.84 0.36
N ALA A 67 -6.36 10.86 -0.42
CA ALA A 67 -5.16 11.67 -0.22
C ALA A 67 -5.17 12.41 1.13
N GLU A 68 -6.28 13.04 1.48
CA GLU A 68 -6.46 13.77 2.74
C GLU A 68 -6.66 12.81 3.92
N GLY A 69 -7.60 11.84 3.78
CA GLY A 69 -8.03 10.99 4.89
C GLY A 69 -7.07 9.84 5.22
N ILE A 70 -6.36 9.30 4.23
CA ILE A 70 -5.43 8.16 4.43
C ILE A 70 -3.98 8.63 4.48
N TYR A 71 -3.56 9.49 3.56
CA TYR A 71 -2.17 9.95 3.48
C TYR A 71 -1.89 11.23 4.26
N GLY A 72 -2.91 12.05 4.56
CA GLY A 72 -2.75 13.33 5.26
C GLY A 72 -2.18 14.44 4.36
N ALA A 73 -2.39 14.35 3.04
CA ALA A 73 -1.96 15.39 2.12
C ALA A 73 -2.74 16.70 2.35
N SER A 74 -2.06 17.85 2.23
CA SER A 74 -2.66 19.16 2.35
C SER A 74 -3.29 19.65 1.04
N SER A 75 -2.77 19.19 -0.10
CA SER A 75 -3.25 19.56 -1.43
C SER A 75 -2.99 18.49 -2.48
N ILE A 76 -3.71 18.59 -3.60
CA ILE A 76 -3.56 17.70 -4.74
C ILE A 76 -3.54 18.54 -6.02
N VAL A 77 -2.53 18.32 -6.85
CA VAL A 77 -2.43 18.94 -8.17
C VAL A 77 -2.46 17.89 -9.27
N TYR A 78 -2.99 18.24 -10.40
CA TYR A 78 -3.14 17.38 -11.57
C TYR A 78 -2.33 17.93 -12.74
N THR A 79 -1.57 17.07 -13.40
CA THR A 79 -0.92 17.44 -14.67
C THR A 79 -1.95 17.62 -15.77
N THR A 80 -1.57 18.30 -16.85
CA THR A 80 -2.41 18.43 -18.07
C THR A 80 -2.84 17.07 -18.62
N LEU A 81 -1.97 16.05 -18.53
CA LEU A 81 -2.29 14.69 -18.94
C LEU A 81 -3.38 14.08 -18.05
N ALA A 82 -3.23 14.17 -16.73
CA ALA A 82 -4.21 13.67 -15.78
C ALA A 82 -5.56 14.37 -15.95
N GLU A 83 -5.58 15.68 -16.23
CA GLU A 83 -6.80 16.46 -16.51
C GLU A 83 -7.53 15.94 -17.76
N LYS A 84 -6.79 15.63 -18.84
CA LYS A 84 -7.37 15.04 -20.06
C LYS A 84 -8.00 13.69 -19.77
N LYS A 85 -7.33 12.85 -18.96
CA LYS A 85 -7.83 11.53 -18.57
C LYS A 85 -9.09 11.61 -17.70
N LEU A 86 -9.17 12.56 -16.79
CA LEU A 86 -10.40 12.79 -16.01
C LEU A 86 -11.60 13.11 -16.91
N LYS A 87 -11.41 13.99 -17.92
CA LYS A 87 -12.46 14.30 -18.89
C LYS A 87 -12.84 13.09 -19.75
N GLU A 88 -11.88 12.22 -20.09
CA GLU A 88 -12.12 10.97 -20.80
C GLU A 88 -13.01 10.03 -19.97
N ILE A 89 -12.69 9.83 -18.68
CA ILE A 89 -13.45 9.01 -17.75
C ILE A 89 -14.90 9.50 -17.61
N GLU A 90 -15.10 10.82 -17.53
CA GLU A 90 -16.42 11.43 -17.46
C GLU A 90 -17.23 11.15 -18.74
N LYS A 91 -16.61 11.30 -19.91
CA LYS A 91 -17.24 11.00 -21.21
C LYS A 91 -17.63 9.53 -21.36
N LEU A 92 -16.82 8.62 -20.84
CA LEU A 92 -17.06 7.19 -20.86
C LEU A 92 -18.12 6.72 -19.84
N GLY A 93 -18.51 7.59 -18.91
CA GLY A 93 -19.49 7.24 -17.87
C GLY A 93 -18.97 6.24 -16.82
N ILE A 94 -17.66 6.07 -16.71
CA ILE A 94 -17.00 5.09 -15.81
C ILE A 94 -16.46 5.71 -14.51
N ALA A 95 -16.97 6.85 -14.11
CA ALA A 95 -16.56 7.52 -12.86
C ALA A 95 -16.91 6.70 -11.60
N HIS A 96 -17.80 5.71 -11.71
CA HIS A 96 -18.16 4.80 -10.63
C HIS A 96 -17.04 3.79 -10.32
N PHE A 97 -16.11 3.53 -11.23
CA PHE A 97 -15.00 2.62 -10.99
C PHE A 97 -14.21 2.99 -9.71
N PRO A 98 -13.76 1.99 -8.94
CA PRO A 98 -12.91 2.23 -7.79
C PRO A 98 -11.56 2.82 -8.20
N VAL A 99 -10.96 3.57 -7.27
CA VAL A 99 -9.68 4.24 -7.44
C VAL A 99 -8.59 3.53 -6.64
N CYS A 100 -7.49 3.22 -7.31
CA CYS A 100 -6.26 2.75 -6.70
C CYS A 100 -5.18 3.83 -6.87
N ILE A 101 -4.57 4.26 -5.77
CA ILE A 101 -3.45 5.22 -5.79
C ILE A 101 -2.14 4.46 -5.94
N ALA A 102 -1.42 4.72 -7.03
CA ALA A 102 -0.07 4.21 -7.27
C ALA A 102 0.96 5.30 -7.00
N LYS A 103 1.69 5.18 -5.90
CA LYS A 103 2.77 6.08 -5.48
C LYS A 103 3.85 5.29 -4.76
N THR A 104 4.94 5.96 -4.35
CA THR A 104 5.99 5.28 -3.57
C THR A 104 5.42 4.60 -2.33
N GLN A 105 5.94 3.42 -2.01
CA GLN A 105 5.59 2.65 -0.82
C GLN A 105 6.39 3.10 0.43
N TYR A 106 7.42 3.93 0.26
CA TYR A 106 8.34 4.31 1.34
C TYR A 106 7.89 5.54 2.14
N SER A 107 6.88 6.28 1.68
CA SER A 107 6.38 7.49 2.33
C SER A 107 4.89 7.68 2.09
N PHE A 108 4.20 8.40 2.97
CA PHE A 108 2.84 8.89 2.72
C PHE A 108 2.81 9.98 1.64
N SER A 109 3.90 10.74 1.47
CA SER A 109 4.07 11.72 0.39
C SER A 109 4.49 11.07 -0.94
N SER A 110 4.75 11.88 -1.96
CA SER A 110 5.35 11.44 -3.23
C SER A 110 6.88 11.31 -3.16
N ASP A 111 7.52 11.84 -2.10
CA ASP A 111 8.94 11.74 -1.89
C ASP A 111 9.29 10.47 -1.11
N PRO A 112 10.02 9.51 -1.69
CA PRO A 112 10.39 8.26 -1.03
C PRO A 112 11.33 8.45 0.17
N LYS A 113 11.93 9.63 0.32
CA LYS A 113 12.85 9.98 1.42
C LYS A 113 12.17 10.70 2.58
N ALA A 114 10.91 11.10 2.44
CA ALA A 114 10.13 11.70 3.52
C ALA A 114 9.64 10.61 4.48
N TYR A 115 10.53 10.11 5.33
CA TYR A 115 10.24 9.03 6.27
C TYR A 115 9.29 9.45 7.40
N GLY A 116 8.62 8.48 7.99
CA GLY A 116 7.69 8.68 9.10
C GLY A 116 6.36 9.28 8.65
N VAL A 117 5.74 10.08 9.52
CA VAL A 117 4.47 10.76 9.22
C VAL A 117 4.78 12.10 8.57
N ALA A 118 4.77 12.14 7.24
CA ALA A 118 4.90 13.37 6.47
C ALA A 118 3.71 14.32 6.78
N LYS A 119 3.98 15.64 6.82
CA LYS A 119 2.98 16.69 7.05
C LYS A 119 3.10 17.78 5.98
N ASP A 120 2.00 18.48 5.75
CA ASP A 120 1.95 19.66 4.87
C ASP A 120 2.54 19.43 3.48
N PHE A 121 2.26 18.27 2.89
CA PHE A 121 2.75 17.91 1.56
C PHE A 121 1.65 17.91 0.52
N GLU A 122 2.05 18.20 -0.71
CA GLU A 122 1.21 18.13 -1.90
C GLU A 122 1.39 16.77 -2.60
N LEU A 123 0.29 16.19 -3.07
CA LEU A 123 0.33 15.02 -3.96
C LEU A 123 0.07 15.44 -5.41
N LYS A 124 1.03 15.13 -6.28
CA LYS A 124 0.93 15.41 -7.71
C LYS A 124 0.45 14.20 -8.48
N VAL A 125 -0.75 14.27 -9.02
CA VAL A 125 -1.27 13.26 -9.96
C VAL A 125 -0.60 13.46 -11.31
N ARG A 126 0.30 12.54 -11.66
CA ARG A 126 1.07 12.57 -12.91
C ARG A 126 0.26 12.05 -14.09
N ASP A 127 -0.43 10.94 -13.88
CA ASP A 127 -1.22 10.24 -14.89
C ASP A 127 -2.38 9.48 -14.25
N ILE A 128 -3.38 9.15 -15.08
CA ILE A 128 -4.51 8.31 -14.69
C ILE A 128 -4.69 7.22 -15.75
N ILE A 129 -4.77 5.97 -15.31
CA ILE A 129 -4.82 4.82 -16.18
C ILE A 129 -6.13 4.08 -15.96
N ILE A 130 -6.83 3.84 -17.04
CA ILE A 130 -8.10 3.14 -17.05
C ILE A 130 -7.82 1.66 -17.30
N ASN A 131 -8.04 0.83 -16.28
CA ASN A 131 -7.97 -0.63 -16.42
C ASN A 131 -9.40 -1.17 -16.62
N ASN A 132 -9.86 -1.07 -17.85
CA ASN A 132 -11.26 -1.34 -18.18
C ASN A 132 -11.67 -2.80 -17.89
N GLY A 133 -10.78 -3.75 -18.17
CA GLY A 133 -11.05 -5.16 -17.90
C GLY A 133 -11.11 -5.53 -16.40
N ALA A 134 -10.51 -4.70 -15.54
CA ALA A 134 -10.57 -4.84 -14.09
C ALA A 134 -11.56 -3.85 -13.44
N GLU A 135 -12.24 -3.05 -14.25
CA GLU A 135 -13.16 -1.99 -13.81
C GLU A 135 -12.53 -1.11 -12.71
N MET A 136 -11.28 -0.64 -12.93
CA MET A 136 -10.50 0.09 -11.94
C MET A 136 -9.76 1.28 -12.58
N ILE A 137 -9.72 2.39 -11.86
CA ILE A 137 -8.93 3.58 -12.20
C ILE A 137 -7.66 3.59 -11.35
N VAL A 138 -6.49 3.57 -12.00
CA VAL A 138 -5.20 3.72 -11.31
C VAL A 138 -4.71 5.15 -11.44
N VAL A 139 -4.56 5.82 -10.31
CA VAL A 139 -4.07 7.20 -10.21
C VAL A 139 -2.60 7.18 -9.85
N VAL A 140 -1.75 7.59 -10.80
CA VAL A 140 -0.29 7.54 -10.65
C VAL A 140 0.22 8.85 -10.04
N MET A 141 0.87 8.74 -8.88
CA MET A 141 1.47 9.86 -8.15
C MET A 141 2.96 9.63 -7.98
N GLY A 142 3.76 10.62 -8.39
CA GLY A 142 5.22 10.50 -8.36
C GLY A 142 5.78 9.53 -9.41
N GLU A 143 6.99 9.05 -9.17
CA GLU A 143 7.67 8.10 -10.07
C GLU A 143 7.56 6.68 -9.51
N ILE A 144 6.67 5.91 -10.08
CA ILE A 144 6.49 4.50 -9.73
C ILE A 144 6.36 3.65 -10.99
N MET A 145 6.99 2.50 -10.97
CA MET A 145 6.83 1.46 -11.99
C MET A 145 5.67 0.54 -11.59
N ARG A 146 4.63 0.49 -12.41
CA ARG A 146 3.41 -0.28 -12.09
C ARG A 146 3.60 -1.79 -12.10
N MET A 147 4.37 -2.28 -13.06
CA MET A 147 4.66 -3.70 -13.22
C MET A 147 6.14 -3.83 -13.60
N PRO A 148 7.04 -3.94 -12.62
CA PRO A 148 8.42 -4.27 -12.92
C PRO A 148 8.45 -5.64 -13.62
N GLY A 149 9.03 -5.68 -14.81
CA GLY A 149 9.23 -6.94 -15.53
C GLY A 149 10.17 -7.85 -14.76
N LEU A 150 10.00 -9.15 -14.89
CA LEU A 150 11.00 -10.09 -14.39
C LEU A 150 12.27 -9.96 -15.25
N PRO A 151 13.49 -9.99 -14.65
CA PRO A 151 14.73 -9.99 -15.40
C PRO A 151 14.84 -11.26 -16.25
N LYS A 152 15.58 -11.17 -17.38
CA LYS A 152 15.85 -12.36 -18.22
C LYS A 152 16.56 -13.48 -17.45
N GLU A 153 17.40 -13.08 -16.49
CA GLU A 153 18.03 -13.98 -15.53
C GLU A 153 17.47 -13.69 -14.14
N PRO A 154 16.48 -14.46 -13.68
CA PRO A 154 15.90 -14.24 -12.36
C PRO A 154 16.89 -14.66 -11.27
N GLN A 155 16.94 -13.91 -10.17
CA GLN A 155 17.80 -14.20 -9.00
C GLN A 155 17.60 -15.61 -8.47
N ALA A 156 16.41 -16.18 -8.63
CA ALA A 156 16.12 -17.56 -8.23
C ALA A 156 17.06 -18.62 -8.85
N ARG A 157 17.73 -18.33 -9.98
CA ARG A 157 18.73 -19.22 -10.58
C ARG A 157 20.08 -19.23 -9.84
N HIS A 158 20.31 -18.22 -9.02
CA HIS A 158 21.54 -18.01 -8.27
C HIS A 158 21.40 -18.37 -6.79
N ILE A 159 20.17 -18.68 -6.36
CA ILE A 159 19.89 -19.09 -4.98
C ILE A 159 20.17 -20.59 -4.86
N ASP A 160 21.10 -20.95 -3.95
CA ASP A 160 21.46 -22.34 -3.68
C ASP A 160 21.71 -22.55 -2.17
N ILE A 161 21.79 -23.81 -1.77
CA ILE A 161 22.14 -24.16 -0.41
C ILE A 161 23.58 -24.73 -0.42
N VAL A 162 24.52 -23.92 0.06
CA VAL A 162 25.93 -24.28 0.15
C VAL A 162 26.30 -24.50 1.63
N ASN A 163 26.76 -25.68 1.99
CA ASN A 163 27.10 -26.04 3.37
C ASN A 163 26.00 -25.80 4.40
N GLY A 164 24.72 -25.94 3.99
CA GLY A 164 23.57 -25.71 4.85
C GLY A 164 23.18 -24.22 4.99
N LEU A 165 23.82 -23.30 4.29
CA LEU A 165 23.53 -21.88 4.24
C LEU A 165 22.92 -21.53 2.89
N ILE A 166 21.93 -20.60 2.90
CA ILE A 166 21.33 -20.06 1.67
C ILE A 166 22.25 -18.98 1.14
N GLU A 167 22.77 -19.17 -0.10
CA GLU A 167 23.55 -18.18 -0.83
C GLU A 167 22.75 -17.61 -2.01
N GLY A 168 23.15 -16.45 -2.52
CA GLY A 168 22.56 -15.83 -3.71
C GLY A 168 21.26 -15.07 -3.48
N LEU A 169 20.95 -14.66 -2.26
CA LEU A 169 19.74 -13.85 -1.95
C LEU A 169 19.89 -12.36 -2.29
N SER A 170 21.11 -11.87 -2.58
CA SER A 170 21.41 -10.46 -2.88
C SER A 170 22.35 -10.34 -4.07
#